data_788e7e36df4fcb9f06fe9eb9b1568bf2
#
_entry.id   788e7e36df4fcb9f06fe9eb9b1568bf2
#
_cell.length_a   1.000
_cell.length_b   1.000
_cell.length_c   1.000
_cell.angle_alpha   90.00
_cell.angle_beta   90.00
_cell.angle_gamma   90.00
#
_symmetry.space_group_name_H-M   'P 1'
#
loop_
_entity.id
_entity.type
_entity.pdbx_description
1 polymer ?
#
loop_
_entity_poly.entity_id
_entity_poly.type
_entity_poly.pdbx_seq_one_letter_code
_entity_poly.pdbx_strand_id
1 'polypeptide(L)'
;EWEQVVNSRISQNVECPICSNHVVLPGFNDLATTHPVLASEWDTEKNGTLTPQQVSAGSGIKVWWICKKGHSWKARIISRSSGCSCPVCANRIIVPGFNDLATTHPAVASEWNYEKNGDLTPKKISYGYDKKVWWRCALGHEWQATPKTRVRMATGCPVCAGRVALTGYNDLKTQYPL
;
A
#
# COMPACT_ATOMS: atom_id res chain seq x y z
N GLU A 1 -14.05 24.66 -31.21
CA GLU A 1 -13.20 25.36 -32.18
C GLU A 1 -12.01 25.98 -31.46
N TRP A 2 -10.85 26.06 -32.12
CA TRP A 2 -9.66 26.72 -31.61
C TRP A 2 -8.85 27.30 -32.77
N GLU A 3 -8.21 28.42 -32.50
CA GLU A 3 -7.45 29.16 -33.51
C GLU A 3 -5.96 28.86 -33.40
N GLN A 4 -5.29 28.69 -34.53
CA GLN A 4 -3.84 28.48 -34.59
C GLN A 4 -3.29 28.97 -35.94
N VAL A 5 -2.05 29.48 -35.92
CA VAL A 5 -1.33 29.87 -37.13
C VAL A 5 -1.04 28.62 -37.95
N VAL A 6 -1.43 28.63 -39.25
CA VAL A 6 -1.28 27.49 -40.18
C VAL A 6 0.16 27.01 -40.27
N ASN A 7 1.12 27.91 -40.30
CA ASN A 7 2.54 27.58 -40.37
C ASN A 7 3.02 26.75 -39.14
N SER A 8 2.59 27.11 -37.94
CA SER A 8 2.92 26.34 -36.73
C SER A 8 2.35 24.93 -36.76
N ARG A 9 1.16 24.74 -37.31
CA ARG A 9 0.54 23.44 -37.45
C ARG A 9 1.27 22.52 -38.41
N ILE A 10 1.71 23.07 -39.55
CA ILE A 10 2.38 22.30 -40.61
C ILE A 10 3.85 22.02 -40.23
N SER A 11 4.59 23.06 -39.82
CA SER A 11 6.05 22.95 -39.60
C SER A 11 6.43 22.38 -38.24
N GLN A 12 5.59 22.56 -37.21
CA GLN A 12 5.86 22.11 -35.84
C GLN A 12 5.00 20.92 -35.41
N ASN A 13 4.15 20.40 -36.28
CA ASN A 13 3.24 19.28 -36.02
C ASN A 13 2.41 19.47 -34.72
N VAL A 14 1.97 20.73 -34.46
CA VAL A 14 1.26 21.06 -33.23
C VAL A 14 -0.14 20.43 -33.29
N GLU A 15 -0.43 19.56 -32.36
CA GLU A 15 -1.71 18.86 -32.21
C GLU A 15 -2.80 19.77 -31.63
N CYS A 16 -4.05 19.35 -31.78
CA CYS A 16 -5.18 20.01 -31.12
C CYS A 16 -4.96 20.08 -29.61
N PRO A 17 -5.00 21.25 -28.98
CA PRO A 17 -4.71 21.41 -27.56
C PRO A 17 -5.68 20.66 -26.64
N ILE A 18 -6.89 20.38 -27.11
CA ILE A 18 -7.86 19.56 -26.38
C ILE A 18 -7.48 18.08 -26.51
N CYS A 19 -7.17 17.59 -27.71
CA CYS A 19 -6.77 16.19 -27.94
C CYS A 19 -5.46 15.83 -27.25
N SER A 20 -4.54 16.80 -27.18
CA SER A 20 -3.25 16.64 -26.46
C SER A 20 -3.34 16.93 -24.95
N ASN A 21 -4.55 17.16 -24.43
CA ASN A 21 -4.82 17.45 -23.00
C ASN A 21 -4.16 18.73 -22.45
N HIS A 22 -3.74 19.67 -23.30
CA HIS A 22 -3.26 20.98 -22.88
C HIS A 22 -4.41 21.90 -22.41
N VAL A 23 -5.59 21.72 -23.00
CA VAL A 23 -6.82 22.42 -22.61
C VAL A 23 -7.85 21.38 -22.18
N VAL A 24 -8.42 21.56 -21.00
CA VAL A 24 -9.49 20.68 -20.48
C VAL A 24 -10.83 21.20 -20.97
N LEU A 25 -11.59 20.33 -21.63
CA LEU A 25 -12.97 20.58 -22.08
C LEU A 25 -13.89 19.67 -21.25
N PRO A 26 -14.71 20.24 -20.35
CA PRO A 26 -15.68 19.47 -19.58
C PRO A 26 -16.63 18.65 -20.48
N GLY A 27 -16.88 17.41 -20.08
CA GLY A 27 -17.67 16.45 -20.85
C GLY A 27 -16.93 15.78 -22.01
N PHE A 28 -15.62 16.06 -22.21
CA PHE A 28 -14.82 15.43 -23.25
C PHE A 28 -13.54 14.78 -22.73
N ASN A 29 -12.56 15.57 -22.26
CA ASN A 29 -11.27 15.06 -21.81
C ASN A 29 -10.99 15.33 -20.32
N ASP A 30 -11.99 15.77 -19.58
CA ASP A 30 -11.89 15.94 -18.15
C ASP A 30 -11.87 14.61 -17.40
N LEU A 31 -11.40 14.64 -16.15
CA LEU A 31 -11.25 13.45 -15.32
C LEU A 31 -12.60 12.80 -14.97
N ALA A 32 -13.64 13.59 -14.75
CA ALA A 32 -14.95 13.06 -14.40
C ALA A 32 -15.56 12.24 -15.56
N THR A 33 -15.36 12.71 -16.79
CA THR A 33 -15.86 12.06 -18.01
C THR A 33 -15.02 10.83 -18.37
N THR A 34 -13.69 10.96 -18.36
CA THR A 34 -12.78 9.89 -18.81
C THR A 34 -12.53 8.81 -17.75
N HIS A 35 -12.59 9.16 -16.46
CA HIS A 35 -12.32 8.28 -15.33
C HIS A 35 -13.34 8.44 -14.19
N PRO A 36 -14.63 8.14 -14.42
CA PRO A 36 -15.70 8.40 -13.43
C PRO A 36 -15.51 7.67 -12.10
N VAL A 37 -14.99 6.44 -12.13
CA VAL A 37 -14.70 5.68 -10.91
C VAL A 37 -13.60 6.35 -10.10
N LEU A 38 -12.58 6.89 -10.76
CA LEU A 38 -11.50 7.61 -10.09
C LEU A 38 -12.01 8.97 -9.56
N ALA A 39 -12.84 9.67 -10.32
CA ALA A 39 -13.46 10.92 -9.90
C ALA A 39 -14.36 10.76 -8.66
N SER A 40 -14.96 9.60 -8.45
CA SER A 40 -15.74 9.31 -7.23
C SER A 40 -14.90 9.24 -5.95
N GLU A 41 -13.57 9.09 -6.08
CA GLU A 41 -12.63 9.15 -4.95
C GLU A 41 -12.07 10.57 -4.71
N TRP A 42 -12.63 11.58 -5.35
CA TRP A 42 -12.21 12.98 -5.16
C TRP A 42 -12.70 13.52 -3.81
N ASP A 43 -11.77 14.01 -2.99
CA ASP A 43 -12.10 14.61 -1.69
C ASP A 43 -12.56 16.08 -1.92
N THR A 44 -13.85 16.28 -2.12
CA THR A 44 -14.43 17.59 -2.44
C THR A 44 -14.21 18.62 -1.33
N GLU A 45 -14.22 18.20 -0.08
CA GLU A 45 -14.02 19.09 1.05
C GLU A 45 -12.61 19.68 1.06
N LYS A 46 -11.60 18.80 0.88
CA LYS A 46 -10.19 19.22 0.95
C LYS A 46 -9.67 19.86 -0.35
N ASN A 47 -10.29 19.61 -1.48
CA ASN A 47 -9.94 20.23 -2.76
C ASN A 47 -10.65 21.58 -3.00
N GLY A 48 -11.65 21.92 -2.19
CA GLY A 48 -12.37 23.19 -2.27
C GLY A 48 -13.06 23.39 -3.61
N THR A 49 -12.73 24.46 -4.32
CA THR A 49 -13.35 24.79 -5.60
C THR A 49 -12.84 24.01 -6.80
N LEU A 50 -11.72 23.28 -6.65
CA LEU A 50 -11.19 22.45 -7.74
C LEU A 50 -12.00 21.17 -7.86
N THR A 51 -12.51 20.91 -9.09
CA THR A 51 -13.37 19.75 -9.38
C THR A 51 -12.75 18.83 -10.42
N PRO A 52 -13.18 17.55 -10.52
CA PRO A 52 -12.71 16.62 -11.54
C PRO A 52 -13.01 17.04 -12.98
N GLN A 53 -14.02 17.91 -13.19
CA GLN A 53 -14.36 18.46 -14.51
C GLN A 53 -13.36 19.52 -15.01
N GLN A 54 -12.53 20.04 -14.12
CA GLN A 54 -11.56 21.10 -14.44
C GLN A 54 -10.15 20.58 -14.72
N VAL A 55 -9.94 19.28 -14.62
CA VAL A 55 -8.61 18.65 -14.74
C VAL A 55 -8.66 17.44 -15.66
N SER A 56 -7.56 17.17 -16.38
CA SER A 56 -7.42 15.96 -17.19
C SER A 56 -6.76 14.83 -16.39
N ALA A 57 -6.94 13.58 -16.83
CA ALA A 57 -6.31 12.41 -16.23
C ALA A 57 -4.77 12.44 -16.26
N GLY A 58 -4.17 13.15 -17.23
CA GLY A 58 -2.73 13.35 -17.35
C GLY A 58 -2.16 14.46 -16.46
N SER A 59 -2.98 15.16 -15.69
CA SER A 59 -2.55 16.30 -14.89
C SER A 59 -1.53 15.92 -13.80
N GLY A 60 -0.44 16.68 -13.71
CA GLY A 60 0.57 16.56 -12.66
C GLY A 60 0.19 17.20 -11.33
N ILE A 61 -0.96 17.85 -11.24
CA ILE A 61 -1.45 18.53 -10.04
C ILE A 61 -1.68 17.50 -8.93
N LYS A 62 -1.25 17.82 -7.70
CA LYS A 62 -1.54 17.03 -6.50
C LYS A 62 -2.86 17.49 -5.89
N VAL A 63 -3.78 16.56 -5.73
CA VAL A 63 -5.09 16.76 -5.12
C VAL A 63 -5.34 15.77 -4.00
N TRP A 64 -6.36 16.02 -3.19
CA TRP A 64 -6.81 15.11 -2.15
C TRP A 64 -7.78 14.07 -2.71
N TRP A 65 -7.57 12.85 -2.28
CA TRP A 65 -8.38 11.69 -2.61
C TRP A 65 -8.94 11.06 -1.35
N ILE A 66 -10.11 10.47 -1.43
CA ILE A 66 -10.72 9.70 -0.35
C ILE A 66 -11.17 8.34 -0.87
N CYS A 67 -10.71 7.24 -0.28
CA CYS A 67 -11.15 5.90 -0.70
C CYS A 67 -12.43 5.48 0.03
N LYS A 68 -13.08 4.42 -0.46
CA LYS A 68 -14.31 3.86 0.13
C LYS A 68 -14.20 3.50 1.62
N LYS A 69 -12.99 3.35 2.15
CA LYS A 69 -12.75 3.09 3.59
C LYS A 69 -12.47 4.37 4.39
N GLY A 70 -12.66 5.55 3.79
CA GLY A 70 -12.49 6.84 4.46
C GLY A 70 -11.05 7.33 4.58
N HIS A 71 -10.04 6.63 4.02
CA HIS A 71 -8.68 7.14 4.06
C HIS A 71 -8.54 8.31 3.08
N SER A 72 -8.06 9.44 3.59
CA SER A 72 -7.79 10.62 2.79
C SER A 72 -6.28 10.83 2.63
N TRP A 73 -5.81 11.07 1.39
CA TRP A 73 -4.39 11.29 1.08
C TRP A 73 -4.23 12.21 -0.13
N LYS A 74 -3.03 12.76 -0.29
CA LYS A 74 -2.67 13.64 -1.40
C LYS A 74 -1.83 12.91 -2.44
N ALA A 75 -2.26 12.92 -3.71
CA ALA A 75 -1.52 12.30 -4.81
C ALA A 75 -1.73 13.08 -6.12
N ARG A 76 -0.79 12.91 -7.06
CA ARG A 76 -0.94 13.46 -8.41
C ARG A 76 -2.06 12.76 -9.17
N ILE A 77 -2.82 13.50 -9.98
CA ILE A 77 -3.90 12.94 -10.79
C ILE A 77 -3.35 11.86 -11.72
N ILE A 78 -2.28 12.17 -12.47
CA ILE A 78 -1.63 11.19 -13.37
C ILE A 78 -1.21 9.91 -12.67
N SER A 79 -0.74 9.97 -11.41
CA SER A 79 -0.37 8.76 -10.68
C SER A 79 -1.59 7.90 -10.34
N ARG A 80 -2.71 8.54 -10.06
CA ARG A 80 -3.98 7.86 -9.78
C ARG A 80 -4.58 7.24 -11.04
N SER A 81 -4.60 7.96 -12.15
CA SER A 81 -5.09 7.44 -13.44
C SER A 81 -4.22 6.30 -13.98
N SER A 82 -2.92 6.29 -13.64
CA SER A 82 -2.00 5.17 -13.93
C SER A 82 -2.11 3.99 -12.94
N GLY A 83 -3.15 3.94 -12.09
CA GLY A 83 -3.45 2.79 -11.24
C GLY A 83 -2.88 2.82 -9.82
N CYS A 84 -2.24 3.91 -9.38
CA CYS A 84 -1.82 4.02 -7.97
C CYS A 84 -3.05 4.09 -7.06
N SER A 85 -3.20 3.14 -6.15
CA SER A 85 -4.30 3.05 -5.18
C SER A 85 -4.00 3.80 -3.87
N CYS A 86 -4.98 3.83 -2.96
CA CYS A 86 -4.83 4.36 -1.60
C CYS A 86 -3.61 3.73 -0.90
N PRO A 87 -2.66 4.53 -0.40
CA PRO A 87 -1.42 4.00 0.20
C PRO A 87 -1.65 3.23 1.51
N VAL A 88 -2.72 3.54 2.24
CA VAL A 88 -3.11 2.79 3.45
C VAL A 88 -3.69 1.43 3.07
N CYS A 89 -4.63 1.38 2.11
CA CYS A 89 -5.20 0.12 1.63
C CYS A 89 -4.15 -0.78 0.96
N ALA A 90 -3.14 -0.18 0.34
CA ALA A 90 -2.00 -0.89 -0.28
C ALA A 90 -0.88 -1.24 0.72
N ASN A 91 -1.07 -1.03 2.01
CA ASN A 91 -0.10 -1.26 3.08
C ASN A 91 1.26 -0.54 2.89
N ARG A 92 1.28 0.57 2.15
CA ARG A 92 2.46 1.45 2.02
C ARG A 92 2.59 2.42 3.19
N ILE A 93 1.47 2.80 3.78
CA ILE A 93 1.39 3.59 5.01
C ILE A 93 0.69 2.74 6.06
N ILE A 94 1.32 2.57 7.21
CA ILE A 94 0.76 1.81 8.32
C ILE A 94 -0.02 2.76 9.22
N VAL A 95 -1.27 2.40 9.44
CA VAL A 95 -2.18 3.07 10.37
C VAL A 95 -2.48 2.10 11.50
N PRO A 96 -1.95 2.33 12.72
CA PRO A 96 -2.24 1.50 13.88
C PRO A 96 -3.74 1.37 14.14
N GLY A 97 -4.19 0.15 14.43
CA GLY A 97 -5.60 -0.16 14.61
C GLY A 97 -6.36 -0.44 13.29
N PHE A 98 -5.68 -0.36 12.13
CA PHE A 98 -6.30 -0.63 10.85
C PHE A 98 -5.58 -1.71 10.02
N ASN A 99 -4.34 -1.47 9.59
CA ASN A 99 -3.60 -2.36 8.70
C ASN A 99 -2.26 -2.84 9.28
N ASP A 100 -2.02 -2.57 10.55
CA ASP A 100 -0.87 -3.07 11.28
C ASP A 100 -0.99 -4.57 11.59
N LEU A 101 0.15 -5.22 11.86
CA LEU A 101 0.22 -6.65 12.12
C LEU A 101 -0.54 -7.05 13.40
N ALA A 102 -0.50 -6.20 14.45
CA ALA A 102 -1.18 -6.51 15.72
C ALA A 102 -2.70 -6.55 15.54
N THR A 103 -3.25 -5.66 14.70
CA THR A 103 -4.70 -5.58 14.43
C THR A 103 -5.14 -6.66 13.45
N THR A 104 -4.39 -6.88 12.37
CA THR A 104 -4.81 -7.80 11.30
C THR A 104 -4.50 -9.26 11.60
N HIS A 105 -3.45 -9.55 12.39
CA HIS A 105 -2.99 -10.90 12.70
C HIS A 105 -2.56 -11.01 14.17
N PRO A 106 -3.50 -10.86 15.13
CA PRO A 106 -3.18 -10.82 16.56
C PRO A 106 -2.50 -12.10 17.06
N ALA A 107 -2.89 -13.27 16.55
CA ALA A 107 -2.27 -14.54 16.93
C ALA A 107 -0.79 -14.62 16.51
N VAL A 108 -0.42 -14.05 15.37
CA VAL A 108 0.99 -13.97 14.95
C VAL A 108 1.72 -12.92 15.78
N ALA A 109 1.09 -11.80 16.05
CA ALA A 109 1.67 -10.70 16.81
C ALA A 109 1.91 -11.05 18.29
N SER A 110 1.15 -12.00 18.87
CA SER A 110 1.35 -12.47 20.26
C SER A 110 2.69 -13.15 20.48
N GLU A 111 3.30 -13.70 19.41
CA GLU A 111 4.64 -14.32 19.47
C GLU A 111 5.78 -13.33 19.18
N TRP A 112 5.51 -12.02 19.20
CA TRP A 112 6.52 -10.99 18.94
C TRP A 112 7.53 -10.89 20.07
N ASN A 113 8.81 -11.00 19.76
CA ASN A 113 9.87 -10.82 20.76
C ASN A 113 10.23 -9.33 20.89
N TYR A 114 9.60 -8.65 21.85
CA TYR A 114 9.79 -7.21 22.09
C TYR A 114 11.23 -6.86 22.51
N GLU A 115 11.89 -7.74 23.24
CA GLU A 115 13.27 -7.51 23.73
C GLU A 115 14.26 -7.45 22.55
N LYS A 116 14.20 -8.42 21.63
CA LYS A 116 15.14 -8.52 20.51
C LYS A 116 14.80 -7.64 19.32
N ASN A 117 13.54 -7.20 19.19
CA ASN A 117 13.11 -6.31 18.11
C ASN A 117 13.20 -4.82 18.49
N GLY A 118 13.49 -4.50 19.77
CA GLY A 118 13.64 -3.12 20.23
C GLY A 118 12.43 -2.24 19.93
N ASP A 119 12.66 -1.09 19.28
CA ASP A 119 11.61 -0.12 18.96
C ASP A 119 10.65 -0.55 17.85
N LEU A 120 10.95 -1.64 17.14
CA LEU A 120 10.06 -2.17 16.12
C LEU A 120 8.95 -2.99 16.79
N THR A 121 7.71 -2.62 16.54
CA THR A 121 6.54 -3.30 17.13
C THR A 121 5.56 -3.76 16.05
N PRO A 122 4.68 -4.74 16.35
CA PRO A 122 3.65 -5.18 15.41
C PRO A 122 2.68 -4.08 14.96
N LYS A 123 2.56 -2.99 15.73
CA LYS A 123 1.74 -1.81 15.37
C LYS A 123 2.41 -0.89 14.35
N LYS A 124 3.71 -1.05 14.10
CA LYS A 124 4.48 -0.22 13.16
C LYS A 124 4.66 -0.87 11.78
N ILE A 125 4.26 -2.11 11.61
CA ILE A 125 4.43 -2.89 10.38
C ILE A 125 3.14 -3.57 9.95
N SER A 126 3.03 -3.90 8.66
CA SER A 126 1.95 -4.76 8.16
C SER A 126 2.39 -6.23 8.10
N TYR A 127 1.42 -7.12 7.87
CA TYR A 127 1.71 -8.54 7.63
C TYR A 127 2.62 -8.78 6.40
N GLY A 128 2.66 -7.82 5.46
CA GLY A 128 3.51 -7.88 4.26
C GLY A 128 4.98 -7.51 4.49
N TYR A 129 5.38 -7.17 5.72
CA TYR A 129 6.76 -6.80 6.04
C TYR A 129 7.73 -7.95 5.73
N ASP A 130 8.78 -7.66 4.94
CA ASP A 130 9.67 -8.64 4.31
C ASP A 130 11.03 -8.78 4.98
N LYS A 131 11.31 -7.98 6.02
CA LYS A 131 12.54 -8.14 6.82
C LYS A 131 12.32 -9.16 7.93
N LYS A 132 13.38 -9.91 8.28
CA LYS A 132 13.36 -10.85 9.39
C LYS A 132 13.26 -10.10 10.72
N VAL A 133 12.40 -10.61 11.59
CA VAL A 133 12.21 -10.14 12.97
C VAL A 133 12.25 -11.34 13.92
N TRP A 134 12.45 -11.06 15.19
CA TRP A 134 12.50 -12.08 16.21
C TRP A 134 11.11 -12.43 16.73
N TRP A 135 10.89 -13.71 16.91
CA TRP A 135 9.69 -14.31 17.47
C TRP A 135 10.03 -15.14 18.69
N ARG A 136 9.07 -15.27 19.63
CA ARG A 136 9.16 -16.13 20.81
C ARG A 136 7.84 -16.88 20.98
N CYS A 137 7.86 -18.21 20.95
CA CYS A 137 6.66 -19.02 21.22
C CYS A 137 6.37 -19.13 22.73
N ALA A 138 5.21 -19.70 23.06
CA ALA A 138 4.78 -19.90 24.45
C ALA A 138 5.75 -20.78 25.28
N LEU A 139 6.51 -21.67 24.62
CA LEU A 139 7.53 -22.50 25.25
C LEU A 139 8.92 -21.83 25.35
N GLY A 140 9.00 -20.52 24.99
CA GLY A 140 10.23 -19.74 25.10
C GLY A 140 11.23 -19.91 23.94
N HIS A 141 10.95 -20.75 22.93
CA HIS A 141 11.85 -20.88 21.79
C HIS A 141 11.85 -19.59 20.96
N GLU A 142 13.04 -19.18 20.54
CA GLU A 142 13.24 -17.96 19.77
C GLU A 142 13.77 -18.24 18.38
N TRP A 143 13.24 -17.54 17.38
CA TRP A 143 13.69 -17.68 15.99
C TRP A 143 13.47 -16.40 15.20
N GLN A 144 14.04 -16.36 14.02
CA GLN A 144 13.83 -15.26 13.05
C GLN A 144 13.00 -15.73 11.85
N ALA A 145 12.00 -14.94 11.49
CA ALA A 145 11.22 -15.10 10.27
C ALA A 145 10.64 -13.75 9.83
N THR A 146 10.27 -13.63 8.55
CA THR A 146 9.55 -12.43 8.12
C THR A 146 8.07 -12.55 8.49
N PRO A 147 7.40 -11.45 8.89
CA PRO A 147 5.94 -11.45 9.09
C PRO A 147 5.19 -11.98 7.86
N LYS A 148 5.64 -11.59 6.67
CA LYS A 148 5.10 -12.05 5.39
C LYS A 148 5.10 -13.57 5.25
N THR A 149 6.21 -14.24 5.56
CA THR A 149 6.32 -15.71 5.49
C THR A 149 5.44 -16.36 6.54
N ARG A 150 5.45 -15.86 7.77
CA ARG A 150 4.66 -16.41 8.87
C ARG A 150 3.16 -16.39 8.55
N VAL A 151 2.66 -15.27 8.03
CA VAL A 151 1.25 -15.12 7.70
C VAL A 151 0.86 -15.96 6.47
N ARG A 152 1.65 -15.88 5.37
CA ARG A 152 1.32 -16.58 4.13
C ARG A 152 1.38 -18.10 4.22
N MET A 153 2.37 -18.61 4.96
CA MET A 153 2.61 -20.04 5.07
C MET A 153 2.09 -20.64 6.37
N ALA A 154 1.42 -19.83 7.22
CA ALA A 154 0.95 -20.22 8.54
C ALA A 154 2.04 -20.92 9.38
N THR A 155 3.30 -20.50 9.25
CA THR A 155 4.43 -21.14 9.92
C THR A 155 4.55 -20.65 11.36
N GLY A 156 4.65 -21.61 12.30
CA GLY A 156 4.95 -21.35 13.73
C GLY A 156 6.43 -21.54 14.07
N CYS A 157 6.68 -21.79 15.34
CA CYS A 157 8.01 -22.09 15.86
C CYS A 157 8.62 -23.32 15.18
N PRO A 158 9.82 -23.21 14.56
CA PRO A 158 10.45 -24.33 13.86
C PRO A 158 10.92 -25.45 14.80
N VAL A 159 11.20 -25.14 16.06
CA VAL A 159 11.57 -26.12 17.10
C VAL A 159 10.34 -26.93 17.51
N CYS A 160 9.21 -26.26 17.83
CA CYS A 160 7.95 -26.94 18.18
C CYS A 160 7.43 -27.78 17.00
N ALA A 161 7.68 -27.36 15.77
CA ALA A 161 7.31 -28.08 14.55
C ALA A 161 8.29 -29.21 14.17
N GLY A 162 9.30 -29.50 14.98
CA GLY A 162 10.32 -30.54 14.73
C GLY A 162 11.25 -30.27 13.55
N ARG A 163 11.23 -29.05 12.97
CA ARG A 163 12.08 -28.68 11.82
C ARG A 163 13.50 -28.29 12.23
N VAL A 164 13.69 -27.91 13.47
CA VAL A 164 14.99 -27.56 14.06
C VAL A 164 15.12 -28.34 15.36
N ALA A 165 16.19 -29.15 15.45
CA ALA A 165 16.51 -29.86 16.68
C ALA A 165 17.08 -28.90 17.72
N LEU A 166 16.60 -29.00 18.95
CA LEU A 166 17.11 -28.29 20.10
C LEU A 166 17.52 -29.33 21.16
N THR A 167 18.81 -29.33 21.52
CA THR A 167 19.36 -30.25 22.53
C THR A 167 18.62 -30.07 23.84
N GLY A 168 18.21 -31.22 24.46
CA GLY A 168 17.43 -31.24 25.68
C GLY A 168 15.93 -30.99 25.53
N TYR A 169 15.43 -30.85 24.29
CA TYR A 169 14.01 -30.67 24.03
C TYR A 169 13.43 -31.66 23.01
N ASN A 170 13.87 -31.60 21.76
CA ASN A 170 13.35 -32.45 20.67
C ASN A 170 14.45 -33.18 19.89
N ASP A 171 15.67 -33.25 20.46
CA ASP A 171 16.75 -34.06 19.89
C ASP A 171 16.52 -35.56 20.17
N LEU A 172 17.15 -36.40 19.34
CA LEU A 172 16.94 -37.85 19.36
C LEU A 172 17.27 -38.46 20.74
N LYS A 173 18.37 -38.01 21.38
CA LYS A 173 18.80 -38.51 22.66
C LYS A 173 17.82 -38.18 23.79
N THR A 174 17.20 -37.00 23.73
CA THR A 174 16.18 -36.56 24.70
C THR A 174 14.86 -37.30 24.50
N GLN A 175 14.46 -37.53 23.24
CA GLN A 175 13.20 -38.24 22.96
C GLN A 175 13.29 -39.76 23.09
N TYR A 176 14.46 -40.33 22.86
CA TYR A 176 14.70 -41.77 22.94
C TYR A 176 15.98 -42.03 23.77
N PRO A 177 15.91 -41.87 25.09
CA PRO A 177 17.04 -42.19 25.96
C PRO A 177 17.32 -43.68 25.89
N LEU A 178 18.61 -44.06 25.70
CA LEU A 178 19.10 -45.44 25.71
C LEU A 178 19.11 -45.98 27.14
#